data_3946e288799e8d6767147911a67310f6
#
_entry.id   3946e288799e8d6767147911a67310f6
#
_cell.length_a   1.000
_cell.length_b   1.000
_cell.length_c   1.000
_cell.angle_alpha   90.00
_cell.angle_beta   90.00
_cell.angle_gamma   90.00
#
_symmetry.space_group_name_H-M   'P 1'
#
loop_
_entity.id
_entity.type
_entity.pdbx_description
1 polymer ?
#
loop_
_entity_poly.entity_id
_entity_poly.type
_entity_poly.pdbx_seq_one_letter_code
_entity_poly.pdbx_strand_id
1 'polypeptide(L)'
;MTKSPEPGALPTLGAFADEDAGSPPSLFPDYRSTTFRSPLQAPLPMAQTLTEVSGPAGCWERLMGAAVADLTRQRAGTPLGQRIVVQGHVLDEHRRPVPHTIIEIWQANAAGRYIHALDDWDAPIDPNFTGAGRVVTDEEGRYRYVTVRPGAYPWGNHRNAWRPAHIHLSLLGPAFATRLVTQMYFPDDPLIEIDPIANAVPMPYRQRMVGRFDIGLCEPNWALGYRFDVVLKGTQATPFQGE
;
A
#
# COMPACT_ATOMS: atom_id res chain seq x y z
N MET A 1 21.02 -37.98 -21.53
CA MET A 1 19.68 -37.86 -22.15
C MET A 1 18.75 -37.31 -21.07
N THR A 2 18.61 -36.01 -21.00
CA THR A 2 17.67 -35.33 -20.13
C THR A 2 16.31 -35.33 -20.81
N LYS A 3 15.34 -36.00 -20.21
CA LYS A 3 13.95 -35.99 -20.67
C LYS A 3 13.44 -34.52 -20.65
N SER A 4 12.98 -34.04 -21.79
CA SER A 4 12.21 -32.82 -21.88
C SER A 4 10.96 -32.93 -21.00
N PRO A 5 10.55 -31.91 -20.26
CA PRO A 5 9.33 -31.93 -19.47
C PRO A 5 8.13 -32.08 -20.41
N GLU A 6 7.19 -32.96 -20.04
CA GLU A 6 5.92 -33.13 -20.75
C GLU A 6 5.15 -31.81 -20.82
N PRO A 7 4.57 -31.42 -21.97
CA PRO A 7 3.72 -30.23 -22.06
C PRO A 7 2.43 -30.48 -21.29
N GLY A 8 2.24 -29.78 -20.17
CA GLY A 8 1.00 -29.80 -19.39
C GLY A 8 1.11 -30.06 -17.90
N ALA A 9 2.31 -30.24 -17.36
CA ALA A 9 2.46 -30.29 -15.90
C ALA A 9 2.26 -28.87 -15.32
N LEU A 10 1.14 -28.67 -14.65
CA LEU A 10 0.94 -27.47 -13.82
C LEU A 10 2.08 -27.39 -12.80
N PRO A 11 2.63 -26.19 -12.56
CA PRO A 11 3.62 -26.01 -11.50
C PRO A 11 3.02 -26.50 -10.18
N THR A 12 3.80 -27.27 -9.43
CA THR A 12 3.39 -27.79 -8.12
C THR A 12 3.05 -26.63 -7.19
N LEU A 13 1.94 -26.76 -6.46
CA LEU A 13 1.41 -25.78 -5.50
C LEU A 13 2.47 -25.19 -4.54
N GLY A 14 3.58 -25.90 -4.28
CA GLY A 14 4.66 -25.46 -3.43
C GLY A 14 5.45 -24.26 -3.95
N ALA A 15 5.45 -23.99 -5.26
CA ALA A 15 6.18 -22.85 -5.82
C ALA A 15 5.46 -21.50 -5.57
N PHE A 16 4.17 -21.52 -5.30
CA PHE A 16 3.39 -20.30 -5.00
C PHE A 16 3.24 -20.04 -3.50
N ALA A 17 3.32 -21.07 -2.67
CA ALA A 17 3.12 -20.94 -1.22
C ALA A 17 4.20 -20.10 -0.52
N ASP A 18 5.45 -20.15 -0.99
CA ASP A 18 6.55 -19.38 -0.41
C ASP A 18 6.51 -17.89 -0.84
N GLU A 19 5.96 -17.60 -2.00
CA GLU A 19 5.82 -16.21 -2.49
C GLU A 19 4.68 -15.45 -1.78
N ASP A 20 3.67 -16.16 -1.30
CA ASP A 20 2.48 -15.60 -0.64
C ASP A 20 2.53 -15.63 0.88
N ALA A 21 3.62 -16.07 1.49
CA ALA A 21 3.73 -16.21 2.94
C ALA A 21 3.47 -14.91 3.73
N GLY A 22 3.63 -13.76 3.09
CA GLY A 22 3.35 -12.44 3.65
C GLY A 22 1.95 -11.89 3.37
N SER A 23 1.17 -12.57 2.51
CA SER A 23 -0.17 -12.11 2.15
C SER A 23 -1.19 -12.44 3.25
N PRO A 24 -2.15 -11.56 3.51
CA PRO A 24 -3.23 -11.86 4.44
C PRO A 24 -4.10 -13.00 3.89
N PRO A 25 -4.62 -13.89 4.76
CA PRO A 25 -5.51 -14.96 4.33
C PRO A 25 -6.84 -14.37 3.81
N SER A 26 -7.48 -15.07 2.87
CA SER A 26 -8.80 -14.68 2.34
C SER A 26 -9.87 -14.62 3.43
N LEU A 27 -9.77 -15.49 4.44
CA LEU A 27 -10.65 -15.50 5.63
C LEU A 27 -9.84 -15.18 6.88
N PHE A 28 -10.17 -14.06 7.50
CA PHE A 28 -9.66 -13.65 8.81
C PHE A 28 -10.85 -13.18 9.65
N PRO A 29 -11.41 -14.00 10.56
CA PRO A 29 -12.68 -13.73 11.23
C PRO A 29 -12.75 -12.41 11.99
N ASP A 30 -11.64 -11.95 12.57
CA ASP A 30 -11.58 -10.67 13.28
C ASP A 30 -11.75 -9.47 12.32
N TYR A 31 -11.43 -9.65 11.03
CA TYR A 31 -11.81 -8.74 9.95
C TYR A 31 -13.12 -9.22 9.33
N ARG A 32 -14.23 -8.78 9.89
CA ARG A 32 -15.58 -9.29 9.60
C ARG A 32 -15.93 -9.34 8.13
N SER A 33 -15.55 -8.37 7.33
CA SER A 33 -15.89 -8.36 5.91
C SER A 33 -15.33 -9.58 5.16
N THR A 34 -14.24 -10.19 5.63
CA THR A 34 -13.68 -11.39 5.03
C THR A 34 -14.61 -12.59 5.11
N THR A 35 -15.48 -12.65 6.13
CA THR A 35 -16.45 -13.74 6.27
C THR A 35 -17.52 -13.74 5.17
N PHE A 36 -17.77 -12.60 4.52
CA PHE A 36 -18.75 -12.45 3.46
C PHE A 36 -18.14 -12.55 2.05
N ARG A 37 -16.85 -12.24 1.90
CA ARG A 37 -16.16 -12.20 0.60
C ARG A 37 -15.17 -13.33 0.38
N SER A 38 -14.85 -14.08 1.43
CA SER A 38 -13.93 -15.20 1.34
C SER A 38 -14.49 -16.30 0.43
N PRO A 39 -13.68 -16.90 -0.45
CA PRO A 39 -14.10 -18.04 -1.25
C PRO A 39 -14.54 -19.21 -0.37
N LEU A 40 -15.64 -19.86 -0.71
CA LEU A 40 -16.11 -21.07 -0.02
C LEU A 40 -15.28 -22.31 -0.38
N GLN A 41 -14.55 -22.25 -1.49
CA GLN A 41 -13.66 -23.30 -1.97
C GLN A 41 -12.25 -22.74 -2.15
N ALA A 42 -11.25 -23.56 -1.98
CA ALA A 42 -9.86 -23.15 -2.22
C ALA A 42 -9.69 -22.61 -3.65
N PRO A 43 -9.02 -21.46 -3.84
CA PRO A 43 -8.70 -20.96 -5.16
C PRO A 43 -7.87 -21.98 -5.95
N LEU A 44 -8.17 -22.11 -7.24
CA LEU A 44 -7.38 -22.94 -8.14
C LEU A 44 -6.25 -22.10 -8.73
N PRO A 45 -4.98 -22.53 -8.61
CA PRO A 45 -3.87 -21.83 -9.24
C PRO A 45 -4.02 -21.95 -10.76
N MET A 46 -3.93 -20.82 -11.45
CA MET A 46 -3.92 -20.74 -12.90
C MET A 46 -2.52 -20.39 -13.40
N ALA A 47 -2.09 -21.03 -14.50
CA ALA A 47 -0.86 -20.64 -15.15
C ALA A 47 -0.98 -19.21 -15.69
N GLN A 48 0.09 -18.43 -15.57
CA GLN A 48 0.16 -17.10 -16.17
C GLN A 48 0.04 -17.18 -17.69
N THR A 49 -0.73 -16.27 -18.27
CA THR A 49 -0.87 -16.11 -19.71
C THR A 49 -0.06 -14.90 -20.18
N LEU A 50 0.01 -14.69 -21.49
CA LEU A 50 0.66 -13.49 -22.04
C LEU A 50 -0.01 -12.19 -21.56
N THR A 51 -1.29 -12.24 -21.23
CA THR A 51 -2.02 -11.06 -20.73
C THR A 51 -1.49 -10.57 -19.39
N GLU A 52 -1.19 -11.49 -18.46
CA GLU A 52 -0.61 -11.14 -17.17
C GLU A 52 0.86 -10.72 -17.28
N VAL A 53 1.60 -11.29 -18.23
CA VAL A 53 3.01 -10.95 -18.47
C VAL A 53 3.18 -9.64 -19.20
N SER A 54 2.30 -9.33 -20.17
CA SER A 54 2.40 -8.10 -20.97
C SER A 54 1.74 -6.89 -20.32
N GLY A 55 0.87 -7.11 -19.33
CA GLY A 55 0.08 -6.06 -18.69
C GLY A 55 -0.85 -5.32 -19.64
N PRO A 56 -1.56 -4.29 -19.21
CA PRO A 56 -2.40 -3.46 -20.07
C PRO A 56 -1.53 -2.50 -20.88
N ALA A 57 -1.07 -2.92 -22.05
CA ALA A 57 -0.29 -2.10 -22.96
C ALA A 57 -1.01 -0.76 -23.27
N GLY A 58 -0.30 0.36 -23.17
CA GLY A 58 -0.81 1.70 -23.46
C GLY A 58 -1.65 2.36 -22.37
N CYS A 59 -2.00 1.71 -21.28
CA CYS A 59 -2.60 2.37 -20.10
C CYS A 59 -1.59 3.21 -19.33
N TRP A 60 -0.33 2.80 -19.35
CA TRP A 60 0.77 3.39 -18.62
C TRP A 60 0.92 4.89 -18.89
N GLU A 61 1.06 5.29 -20.14
CA GLU A 61 1.22 6.70 -20.53
C GLU A 61 0.03 7.58 -20.13
N ARG A 62 -1.19 7.01 -20.15
CA ARG A 62 -2.40 7.72 -19.71
C ARG A 62 -2.47 7.87 -18.20
N LEU A 63 -1.90 6.91 -17.45
CA LEU A 63 -1.80 6.96 -16.01
C LEU A 63 -0.68 7.88 -15.54
N MET A 64 0.30 8.16 -16.38
CA MET A 64 1.45 9.04 -16.11
C MET A 64 1.09 10.52 -15.94
N GLY A 65 -0.18 10.91 -15.92
CA GLY A 65 -0.62 12.30 -15.74
C GLY A 65 0.19 13.08 -14.69
N ALA A 66 -0.02 14.37 -14.58
CA ALA A 66 0.75 15.25 -13.72
C ALA A 66 0.91 14.67 -12.31
N ALA A 67 2.16 14.53 -11.83
CA ALA A 67 2.45 14.12 -10.47
C ALA A 67 1.90 15.16 -9.48
N VAL A 68 1.27 14.70 -8.41
CA VAL A 68 0.81 15.52 -7.30
C VAL A 68 1.57 15.04 -6.06
N ALA A 69 2.81 15.52 -5.95
CA ALA A 69 3.73 15.10 -4.90
C ALA A 69 3.61 15.92 -3.60
N ASP A 70 2.94 17.07 -3.63
CA ASP A 70 2.67 17.87 -2.44
C ASP A 70 1.16 17.97 -2.22
N LEU A 71 0.64 17.10 -1.34
CA LEU A 71 -0.77 17.06 -0.98
C LEU A 71 -1.17 18.25 -0.10
N THR A 72 -0.21 19.01 0.40
CA THR A 72 -0.48 20.21 1.24
C THR A 72 -0.68 21.49 0.42
N ARG A 73 -0.53 21.39 -0.92
CA ARG A 73 -0.64 22.55 -1.84
C ARG A 73 -1.68 22.36 -2.93
N GLN A 74 -2.64 21.48 -2.73
CA GLN A 74 -3.70 21.21 -3.72
C GLN A 74 -4.85 22.21 -3.68
N ARG A 75 -4.95 22.99 -2.62
CA ARG A 75 -5.95 24.05 -2.40
C ARG A 75 -5.27 25.36 -2.05
N ALA A 76 -6.04 26.44 -2.02
CA ALA A 76 -5.52 27.77 -1.75
C ALA A 76 -5.04 27.95 -0.30
N GLY A 77 -5.65 27.26 0.66
CA GLY A 77 -5.27 27.31 2.07
C GLY A 77 -4.32 26.21 2.46
N THR A 78 -3.77 26.31 3.66
CA THR A 78 -2.90 25.29 4.26
C THR A 78 -3.75 24.25 5.00
N PRO A 79 -3.57 22.95 4.75
CA PRO A 79 -4.26 21.92 5.51
C PRO A 79 -3.82 21.88 6.96
N LEU A 80 -4.73 21.46 7.83
CA LEU A 80 -4.48 21.27 9.25
C LEU A 80 -3.65 20.00 9.50
N GLY A 81 -2.86 20.01 10.57
CA GLY A 81 -2.13 18.84 11.05
C GLY A 81 -0.62 18.96 10.88
N GLN A 82 0.06 17.91 11.35
CA GLN A 82 1.51 17.79 11.28
C GLN A 82 1.95 17.48 9.84
N ARG A 83 2.71 18.34 9.21
CA ARG A 83 3.29 18.08 7.90
C ARG A 83 4.37 17.02 8.00
N ILE A 84 4.36 16.10 7.03
CA ILE A 84 5.35 15.04 6.92
C ILE A 84 5.88 14.92 5.49
N VAL A 85 7.12 14.49 5.38
CA VAL A 85 7.75 14.02 4.16
C VAL A 85 7.80 12.51 4.24
N VAL A 86 7.30 11.82 3.22
CA VAL A 86 7.51 10.38 3.04
C VAL A 86 8.39 10.15 1.84
N GLN A 87 9.46 9.39 2.01
CA GLN A 87 10.40 9.02 0.97
C GLN A 87 10.78 7.56 1.08
N GLY A 88 10.98 6.90 -0.05
CA GLY A 88 11.41 5.51 -0.10
C GLY A 88 11.82 5.10 -1.49
N HIS A 89 12.03 3.79 -1.66
CA HIS A 89 12.34 3.16 -2.93
C HIS A 89 11.29 2.10 -3.24
N VAL A 90 11.04 1.90 -4.53
CA VAL A 90 10.39 0.69 -5.02
C VAL A 90 11.48 -0.25 -5.53
N LEU A 91 11.48 -1.47 -5.01
CA LEU A 91 12.53 -2.47 -5.23
C LEU A 91 11.91 -3.79 -5.69
N ASP A 92 12.65 -4.54 -6.51
CA ASP A 92 12.29 -5.93 -6.86
C ASP A 92 12.73 -6.93 -5.76
N GLU A 93 12.54 -8.23 -5.98
CA GLU A 93 12.93 -9.32 -5.07
C GLU A 93 14.45 -9.43 -4.84
N HIS A 94 15.26 -8.84 -5.72
CA HIS A 94 16.72 -8.77 -5.60
C HIS A 94 17.20 -7.42 -5.06
N ARG A 95 16.25 -6.58 -4.58
CA ARG A 95 16.49 -5.23 -4.08
C ARG A 95 17.07 -4.27 -5.13
N ARG A 96 16.83 -4.54 -6.41
CA ARG A 96 17.16 -3.61 -7.49
C ARG A 96 16.08 -2.56 -7.63
N PRO A 97 16.43 -1.30 -7.94
CA PRO A 97 15.46 -0.24 -8.16
C PRO A 97 14.46 -0.56 -9.27
N VAL A 98 13.20 -0.20 -9.07
CA VAL A 98 12.16 -0.28 -10.10
C VAL A 98 11.74 1.14 -10.47
N PRO A 99 12.27 1.68 -11.58
CA PRO A 99 11.96 3.03 -12.04
C PRO A 99 10.56 3.11 -12.64
N HIS A 100 10.08 4.35 -12.84
CA HIS A 100 8.82 4.66 -13.51
C HIS A 100 7.59 3.98 -12.92
N THR A 101 7.66 3.58 -11.64
CA THR A 101 6.50 3.05 -10.91
C THR A 101 5.60 4.21 -10.50
N ILE A 102 4.33 4.16 -10.90
CA ILE A 102 3.30 5.08 -10.40
C ILE A 102 2.90 4.61 -9.01
N ILE A 103 2.83 5.55 -8.08
CA ILE A 103 2.31 5.34 -6.73
C ILE A 103 1.15 6.30 -6.54
N GLU A 104 -0.06 5.76 -6.51
CA GLU A 104 -1.25 6.49 -6.08
C GLU A 104 -1.30 6.44 -4.56
N ILE A 105 -1.63 7.58 -3.96
CA ILE A 105 -1.64 7.78 -2.51
C ILE A 105 -3.03 8.25 -2.11
N TRP A 106 -3.61 7.66 -1.06
CA TRP A 106 -4.80 8.22 -0.44
C TRP A 106 -4.81 7.97 1.06
N GLN A 107 -5.38 8.91 1.80
CA GLN A 107 -5.40 8.90 3.25
C GLN A 107 -6.52 9.78 3.83
N ALA A 108 -6.85 9.58 5.10
CA ALA A 108 -7.65 10.50 5.88
C ALA A 108 -6.89 11.81 6.15
N ASN A 109 -7.61 12.88 6.50
CA ASN A 109 -7.00 14.10 7.01
C ASN A 109 -6.44 13.91 8.43
N ALA A 110 -5.89 14.94 9.03
CA ALA A 110 -5.32 14.89 10.38
C ALA A 110 -6.34 14.56 11.49
N ALA A 111 -7.65 14.76 11.23
CA ALA A 111 -8.72 14.40 12.15
C ALA A 111 -9.27 12.97 11.93
N GLY A 112 -8.69 12.21 10.99
CA GLY A 112 -9.17 10.87 10.66
C GLY A 112 -10.38 10.86 9.71
N ARG A 113 -10.64 11.94 8.96
CA ARG A 113 -11.79 12.06 8.06
C ARG A 113 -11.38 11.99 6.59
N TYR A 114 -12.10 11.19 5.80
CA TYR A 114 -11.99 11.18 4.34
C TYR A 114 -12.98 12.16 3.69
N ILE A 115 -12.60 12.73 2.55
CA ILE A 115 -13.55 13.41 1.66
C ILE A 115 -14.24 12.33 0.80
N HIS A 116 -15.15 11.59 1.38
CA HIS A 116 -15.88 10.53 0.70
C HIS A 116 -17.34 10.52 1.14
N ALA A 117 -18.27 10.31 0.22
CA ALA A 117 -19.70 10.38 0.49
C ALA A 117 -20.20 9.32 1.50
N LEU A 118 -19.48 8.20 1.64
CA LEU A 118 -19.81 7.12 2.58
C LEU A 118 -19.07 7.24 3.93
N ASP A 119 -18.19 8.24 4.08
CA ASP A 119 -17.57 8.49 5.37
C ASP A 119 -18.48 9.45 6.16
N ASP A 120 -19.15 8.93 7.15
CA ASP A 120 -20.08 9.64 8.06
C ASP A 120 -19.49 9.88 9.45
N TRP A 121 -18.19 9.58 9.64
CA TRP A 121 -17.48 9.83 10.89
C TRP A 121 -17.59 11.30 11.32
N ASP A 122 -17.98 11.52 12.59
CA ASP A 122 -18.17 12.85 13.18
C ASP A 122 -16.83 13.52 13.50
N ALA A 123 -16.03 13.76 12.48
CA ALA A 123 -14.79 14.53 12.54
C ALA A 123 -14.80 15.60 11.44
N PRO A 124 -14.10 16.73 11.62
CA PRO A 124 -14.13 17.84 10.68
C PRO A 124 -13.48 17.44 9.34
N ILE A 125 -14.14 17.80 8.24
CA ILE A 125 -13.53 17.81 6.91
C ILE A 125 -12.57 19.01 6.84
N ASP A 126 -11.35 18.78 6.36
CA ASP A 126 -10.42 19.86 6.05
C ASP A 126 -10.64 20.35 4.61
N PRO A 127 -11.12 21.57 4.38
CA PRO A 127 -11.38 22.07 3.03
C PRO A 127 -10.10 22.28 2.20
N ASN A 128 -8.93 22.29 2.85
CA ASN A 128 -7.63 22.53 2.22
C ASN A 128 -6.86 21.23 1.93
N PHE A 129 -7.44 20.06 2.24
CA PHE A 129 -6.80 18.77 2.06
C PHE A 129 -7.68 17.80 1.29
N THR A 130 -7.23 17.32 0.14
CA THR A 130 -7.98 16.32 -0.66
C THR A 130 -7.73 14.89 -0.22
N GLY A 131 -6.59 14.64 0.43
CA GLY A 131 -6.17 13.32 0.89
C GLY A 131 -5.68 12.39 -0.22
N ALA A 132 -5.57 12.83 -1.47
CA ALA A 132 -5.15 12.01 -2.60
C ALA A 132 -4.02 12.66 -3.39
N GLY A 133 -3.07 11.83 -3.83
CA GLY A 133 -1.92 12.28 -4.63
C GLY A 133 -1.36 11.19 -5.50
N ARG A 134 -0.34 11.52 -6.28
CA ARG A 134 0.36 10.59 -7.16
C ARG A 134 1.80 11.00 -7.33
N VAL A 135 2.71 10.05 -7.25
CA VAL A 135 4.14 10.22 -7.57
C VAL A 135 4.60 9.12 -8.50
N VAL A 136 5.73 9.36 -9.15
CA VAL A 136 6.39 8.37 -10.01
C VAL A 136 7.82 8.21 -9.52
N THR A 137 8.32 6.98 -9.47
CA THR A 137 9.71 6.73 -9.10
C THR A 137 10.67 7.21 -10.17
N ASP A 138 11.82 7.74 -9.74
CA ASP A 138 12.94 8.13 -10.61
C ASP A 138 13.74 6.91 -11.12
N GLU A 139 14.85 7.15 -11.83
CA GLU A 139 15.71 6.10 -12.39
C GLU A 139 16.35 5.21 -11.30
N GLU A 140 16.49 5.73 -10.09
CA GLU A 140 16.97 4.99 -8.92
C GLU A 140 15.84 4.36 -8.11
N GLY A 141 14.62 4.32 -8.67
CA GLY A 141 13.44 3.75 -8.00
C GLY A 141 12.95 4.56 -6.80
N ARG A 142 13.44 5.80 -6.60
CA ARG A 142 13.08 6.64 -5.46
C ARG A 142 11.78 7.37 -5.70
N TYR A 143 10.99 7.54 -4.64
CA TYR A 143 9.83 8.41 -4.62
C TYR A 143 9.86 9.31 -3.37
N ARG A 144 9.22 10.46 -3.47
CA ARG A 144 9.06 11.41 -2.37
C ARG A 144 7.75 12.17 -2.52
N TYR A 145 7.03 12.33 -1.42
CA TYR A 145 5.88 13.20 -1.37
C TYR A 145 5.75 13.91 -0.01
N VAL A 146 4.97 14.98 0.00
CA VAL A 146 4.63 15.77 1.19
C VAL A 146 3.15 15.63 1.47
N THR A 147 2.80 15.41 2.74
CA THR A 147 1.40 15.32 3.17
C THR A 147 1.27 15.78 4.62
N VAL A 148 0.08 15.66 5.20
CA VAL A 148 -0.13 15.75 6.65
C VAL A 148 -0.20 14.33 7.24
N ARG A 149 0.26 14.15 8.48
CA ARG A 149 0.08 12.87 9.17
C ARG A 149 -1.42 12.62 9.35
N PRO A 150 -1.96 11.48 8.85
CA PRO A 150 -3.37 11.16 9.02
C PRO A 150 -3.72 10.90 10.48
N GLY A 151 -4.95 11.14 10.86
CA GLY A 151 -5.52 10.71 12.12
C GLY A 151 -6.02 9.27 12.06
N ALA A 152 -6.13 8.64 13.23
CA ALA A 152 -6.87 7.40 13.40
C ALA A 152 -8.37 7.65 13.25
N TYR A 153 -9.14 6.62 12.87
CA TYR A 153 -10.58 6.75 12.70
C TYR A 153 -11.35 5.47 13.08
N PRO A 154 -12.60 5.60 13.55
CA PRO A 154 -13.46 4.44 13.78
C PRO A 154 -13.97 3.86 12.46
N TRP A 155 -14.27 2.57 12.45
CA TRP A 155 -14.83 1.91 11.29
C TRP A 155 -15.81 0.78 11.67
N GLY A 156 -16.61 0.31 10.73
CA GLY A 156 -17.75 -0.56 10.99
C GLY A 156 -17.44 -2.04 11.25
N ASN A 157 -16.22 -2.41 11.61
CA ASN A 157 -15.86 -3.82 11.83
C ASN A 157 -16.54 -4.43 13.06
N HIS A 158 -16.48 -3.73 14.18
CA HIS A 158 -17.21 -4.06 15.42
C HIS A 158 -17.45 -2.79 16.23
N ARG A 159 -18.18 -2.90 17.36
CA ARG A 159 -18.37 -1.76 18.25
C ARG A 159 -17.01 -1.30 18.79
N ASN A 160 -16.72 -0.02 18.67
CA ASN A 160 -15.45 0.59 19.09
C ASN A 160 -14.22 0.06 18.32
N ALA A 161 -14.39 -0.34 17.05
CA ALA A 161 -13.28 -0.64 16.18
C ALA A 161 -12.61 0.67 15.69
N TRP A 162 -11.31 0.75 15.83
CA TRP A 162 -10.49 1.88 15.38
C TRP A 162 -9.38 1.40 14.45
N ARG A 163 -9.16 2.17 13.39
CA ARG A 163 -8.00 2.01 12.51
C ARG A 163 -6.85 2.91 12.98
N PRO A 164 -5.61 2.41 13.05
CA PRO A 164 -4.43 3.25 13.28
C PRO A 164 -4.26 4.30 12.18
N ALA A 165 -3.46 5.32 12.43
CA ALA A 165 -3.02 6.24 11.39
C ALA A 165 -2.30 5.48 10.27
N HIS A 166 -2.75 5.64 9.02
CA HIS A 166 -2.13 4.96 7.87
C HIS A 166 -2.31 5.74 6.57
N ILE A 167 -1.43 5.45 5.63
CA ILE A 167 -1.49 5.97 4.27
C ILE A 167 -1.60 4.76 3.33
N HIS A 168 -2.58 4.77 2.45
CA HIS A 168 -2.70 3.77 1.40
C HIS A 168 -1.78 4.11 0.24
N LEU A 169 -1.16 3.08 -0.34
CA LEU A 169 -0.35 3.17 -1.54
C LEU A 169 -0.80 2.11 -2.54
N SER A 170 -0.99 2.52 -3.77
CA SER A 170 -1.30 1.63 -4.89
C SER A 170 -0.23 1.81 -5.95
N LEU A 171 0.52 0.74 -6.19
CA LEU A 171 1.66 0.75 -7.10
C LEU A 171 1.30 0.07 -8.42
N LEU A 172 1.63 0.74 -9.50
CA LEU A 172 1.45 0.30 -10.88
C LEU A 172 2.74 0.59 -11.64
N GLY A 173 3.21 -0.35 -12.43
CA GLY A 173 4.45 -0.11 -13.16
C GLY A 173 4.58 -0.91 -14.44
N PRO A 174 5.49 -0.50 -15.34
CA PRO A 174 5.76 -1.22 -16.58
C PRO A 174 6.46 -2.56 -16.35
N ALA A 175 7.06 -2.74 -15.17
CA ALA A 175 7.87 -3.90 -14.84
C ALA A 175 7.09 -5.01 -14.11
N PHE A 176 5.81 -4.80 -13.81
CA PHE A 176 4.98 -5.81 -13.12
C PHE A 176 3.53 -5.78 -13.61
N ALA A 177 2.96 -6.96 -13.76
CA ALA A 177 1.63 -7.15 -14.31
C ALA A 177 0.51 -6.94 -13.27
N THR A 178 0.84 -7.02 -11.99
CA THR A 178 -0.12 -6.98 -10.89
C THR A 178 0.01 -5.69 -10.10
N ARG A 179 -1.11 -5.03 -9.84
CA ARG A 179 -1.16 -3.86 -8.96
C ARG A 179 -0.89 -4.28 -7.52
N LEU A 180 0.10 -3.67 -6.87
CA LEU A 180 0.29 -3.81 -5.44
C LEU A 180 -0.50 -2.71 -4.72
N VAL A 181 -1.42 -3.10 -3.83
CA VAL A 181 -2.08 -2.20 -2.90
C VAL A 181 -1.62 -2.52 -1.49
N THR A 182 -1.09 -1.56 -0.78
CA THR A 182 -0.57 -1.72 0.57
C THR A 182 -0.87 -0.51 1.45
N GLN A 183 -0.54 -0.59 2.71
CA GLN A 183 -0.67 0.50 3.66
C GLN A 183 0.67 0.77 4.35
N MET A 184 0.99 2.04 4.55
CA MET A 184 2.05 2.47 5.44
C MET A 184 1.44 2.86 6.78
N TYR A 185 1.79 2.14 7.84
CA TYR A 185 1.50 2.50 9.23
C TYR A 185 2.61 3.35 9.81
N PHE A 186 2.30 4.06 10.90
CA PHE A 186 3.29 4.86 11.62
C PHE A 186 3.87 4.07 12.80
N PRO A 187 5.18 4.25 13.12
CA PRO A 187 5.78 3.57 14.24
C PRO A 187 5.12 3.99 15.56
N ASP A 188 5.12 3.07 16.52
CA ASP A 188 4.64 3.29 17.89
C ASP A 188 3.13 3.66 18.02
N ASP A 189 2.32 3.38 16.98
CA ASP A 189 0.87 3.52 17.07
C ASP A 189 0.26 2.28 17.74
N PRO A 190 -0.29 2.41 18.96
CA PRO A 190 -0.81 1.27 19.73
C PRO A 190 -2.04 0.61 19.06
N LEU A 191 -2.72 1.32 18.16
CA LEU A 191 -3.88 0.78 17.45
C LEU A 191 -3.49 -0.29 16.43
N ILE A 192 -2.22 -0.39 16.01
CA ILE A 192 -1.76 -1.44 15.09
C ILE A 192 -2.00 -2.84 15.70
N GLU A 193 -1.82 -2.98 17.02
CA GLU A 193 -1.97 -4.26 17.71
C GLU A 193 -3.43 -4.75 17.78
N ILE A 194 -4.39 -3.86 17.60
CA ILE A 194 -5.81 -4.16 17.64
C ILE A 194 -6.51 -4.01 16.27
N ASP A 195 -5.79 -3.53 15.25
CA ASP A 195 -6.37 -3.41 13.89
C ASP A 195 -6.44 -4.78 13.20
N PRO A 196 -7.64 -5.31 12.92
CA PRO A 196 -7.78 -6.62 12.27
C PRO A 196 -7.16 -6.68 10.88
N ILE A 197 -7.08 -5.55 10.15
CA ILE A 197 -6.46 -5.52 8.82
C ILE A 197 -4.95 -5.69 8.95
N ALA A 198 -4.30 -4.97 9.86
CA ALA A 198 -2.88 -5.15 10.14
C ALA A 198 -2.59 -6.57 10.66
N ASN A 199 -3.46 -7.08 11.55
CA ASN A 199 -3.28 -8.39 12.17
C ASN A 199 -3.55 -9.56 11.23
N ALA A 200 -4.27 -9.36 10.13
CA ALA A 200 -4.42 -10.38 9.08
C ALA A 200 -3.09 -10.66 8.36
N VAL A 201 -2.14 -9.70 8.38
CA VAL A 201 -0.80 -9.90 7.83
C VAL A 201 0.08 -10.62 8.85
N PRO A 202 0.65 -11.81 8.52
CA PRO A 202 1.48 -12.57 9.43
C PRO A 202 2.74 -11.81 9.88
N MET A 203 3.18 -12.02 11.12
CA MET A 203 4.52 -11.60 11.55
C MET A 203 5.59 -12.53 10.96
N PRO A 204 6.78 -12.05 10.53
CA PRO A 204 7.29 -10.66 10.65
C PRO A 204 6.91 -9.73 9.48
N TYR A 205 6.08 -10.17 8.54
CA TYR A 205 5.76 -9.41 7.31
C TYR A 205 5.06 -8.10 7.61
N ARG A 206 4.17 -8.06 8.62
CA ARG A 206 3.47 -6.85 9.06
C ARG A 206 4.43 -5.71 9.42
N GLN A 207 5.60 -6.00 9.96
CA GLN A 207 6.60 -4.98 10.28
C GLN A 207 7.09 -4.21 9.05
N ARG A 208 6.99 -4.80 7.85
CA ARG A 208 7.36 -4.15 6.58
C ARG A 208 6.33 -3.14 6.11
N MET A 209 5.16 -3.12 6.74
CA MET A 209 4.13 -2.11 6.51
C MET A 209 4.30 -0.89 7.44
N VAL A 210 5.24 -0.91 8.37
CA VAL A 210 5.48 0.20 9.29
C VAL A 210 6.59 1.10 8.74
N GLY A 211 6.26 2.37 8.52
CA GLY A 211 7.22 3.39 8.13
C GLY A 211 8.20 3.67 9.27
N ARG A 212 9.41 4.09 8.93
CA ARG A 212 10.45 4.42 9.90
C ARG A 212 10.67 5.92 9.96
N PHE A 213 10.62 6.50 11.16
CA PHE A 213 11.04 7.88 11.35
C PHE A 213 12.51 8.06 10.93
N ASP A 214 12.80 9.09 10.17
CA ASP A 214 14.14 9.39 9.67
C ASP A 214 14.41 10.90 9.82
N ILE A 215 15.25 11.24 10.81
CA ILE A 215 15.61 12.64 11.08
C ILE A 215 16.32 13.30 9.88
N GLY A 216 17.01 12.51 9.06
CA GLY A 216 17.69 13.00 7.86
C GLY A 216 16.74 13.42 6.74
N LEU A 217 15.47 12.99 6.80
CA LEU A 217 14.41 13.41 5.88
C LEU A 217 13.57 14.56 6.42
N CYS A 218 13.77 14.94 7.69
CA CYS A 218 13.06 16.08 8.26
C CYS A 218 13.49 17.39 7.59
N GLU A 219 12.53 18.25 7.30
CA GLU A 219 12.81 19.63 6.90
C GLU A 219 12.72 20.52 8.14
N PRO A 220 13.80 21.20 8.51
CA PRO A 220 13.86 21.97 9.75
C PRO A 220 12.71 22.98 9.88
N ASN A 221 12.04 22.94 11.02
CA ASN A 221 10.90 23.82 11.37
C ASN A 221 9.70 23.71 10.40
N TRP A 222 9.64 22.67 9.56
CA TRP A 222 8.61 22.57 8.54
C TRP A 222 7.92 21.21 8.46
N ALA A 223 8.66 20.07 8.39
CA ALA A 223 8.06 18.74 8.28
C ALA A 223 8.92 17.66 8.93
N LEU A 224 8.28 16.64 9.50
CA LEU A 224 8.96 15.43 9.96
C LEU A 224 9.15 14.45 8.80
N GLY A 225 10.21 13.62 8.85
CA GLY A 225 10.57 12.69 7.80
C GLY A 225 10.26 11.23 8.15
N TYR A 226 9.72 10.50 7.20
CA TYR A 226 9.48 9.06 7.29
C TYR A 226 10.03 8.34 6.07
N ARG A 227 10.70 7.21 6.29
CA ARG A 227 11.16 6.32 5.23
C ARG A 227 10.23 5.12 5.12
N PHE A 228 9.84 4.80 3.88
CA PHE A 228 9.05 3.63 3.58
C PHE A 228 9.47 3.04 2.24
N ASP A 229 10.23 1.94 2.27
CA ASP A 229 10.62 1.22 1.06
C ASP A 229 9.59 0.14 0.75
N VAL A 230 9.27 -0.06 -0.53
CA VAL A 230 8.34 -1.07 -1.02
C VAL A 230 9.11 -2.10 -1.82
N VAL A 231 9.01 -3.37 -1.42
CA VAL A 231 9.57 -4.51 -2.16
C VAL A 231 8.41 -5.25 -2.82
N LEU A 232 8.45 -5.37 -4.16
CA LEU A 232 7.30 -5.83 -4.95
C LEU A 232 7.04 -7.34 -4.85
N LYS A 233 8.09 -8.15 -4.64
CA LYS A 233 7.99 -9.61 -4.70
C LYS A 233 9.04 -10.29 -3.82
N GLY A 234 8.89 -11.61 -3.62
CA GLY A 234 9.86 -12.46 -2.94
C GLY A 234 9.69 -12.48 -1.42
N THR A 235 10.60 -13.17 -0.73
CA THR A 235 10.54 -13.38 0.73
C THR A 235 10.62 -12.09 1.55
N GLN A 236 11.06 -10.99 0.94
CA GLN A 236 11.12 -9.66 1.55
C GLN A 236 10.02 -8.73 1.04
N ALA A 237 9.03 -9.23 0.33
CA ALA A 237 7.95 -8.43 -0.21
C ALA A 237 7.20 -7.62 0.87
N THR A 238 6.79 -6.42 0.48
CA THR A 238 5.83 -5.62 1.24
C THR A 238 4.46 -6.29 1.11
N PRO A 239 3.77 -6.58 2.19
CA PRO A 239 2.48 -7.25 2.14
C PRO A 239 1.43 -6.46 1.37
N PHE A 240 0.56 -7.20 0.70
CA PHE A 240 -0.67 -6.67 0.15
C PHE A 240 -1.66 -6.40 1.30
N GLN A 241 -2.41 -5.30 1.22
CA GLN A 241 -3.56 -5.15 2.13
C GLN A 241 -4.69 -6.05 1.63
N GLY A 242 -5.26 -6.88 2.46
CA GLY A 242 -6.47 -7.62 2.12
C GLY A 242 -7.62 -6.64 1.89
N GLU A 243 -8.17 -6.60 0.68
CA GLU A 243 -9.42 -5.89 0.38
C GLU A 243 -10.64 -6.67 0.83
#